data_c9d19a9c90c902a4a8bccedfc7e26bc2
#
_entry.id   c9d19a9c90c902a4a8bccedfc7e26bc2
#
_cell.length_a   1.000
_cell.length_b   1.000
_cell.length_c   1.000
_cell.angle_alpha   90.00
_cell.angle_beta   90.00
_cell.angle_gamma   90.00
#
_symmetry.space_group_name_H-M   'P 1'
#
loop_
_entity.id
_entity.type
_entity.pdbx_description
1 polymer ?
#
loop_
_entity_poly.entity_id
_entity_poly.type
_entity_poly.pdbx_seq_one_letter_code
_entity_poly.pdbx_strand_id
1 'polypeptide(L)'
;MNGAELWQIPTREINTTLSTEMDVLRRSARKSRMERIKNKHTKEIMGVKEKPDIIDIIERKRLQWYGHVKRMQEERISKLIMEWIPGERRKRGRPRKTWMEGVRAAMKTRHLEADQCLHRKEWCLGSRRRRQLSQDRKDR
;
A
#
# COMPACT_ATOMS: atom_id res chain seq x y z
N MET A 1 14.21 3.43 -0.31
CA MET A 1 13.20 2.67 -1.11
C MET A 1 12.74 3.56 -2.25
N ASN A 2 13.45 3.53 -3.35
CA ASN A 2 13.11 4.35 -4.52
C ASN A 2 12.32 3.50 -5.52
N GLY A 3 11.15 3.97 -5.94
CA GLY A 3 10.33 3.33 -6.98
C GLY A 3 9.42 2.19 -6.52
N ALA A 4 9.38 1.82 -5.25
CA ALA A 4 8.48 0.76 -4.75
C ALA A 4 6.99 1.08 -4.95
N GLU A 5 6.65 2.35 -5.03
CA GLU A 5 5.31 2.85 -5.32
C GLU A 5 4.81 2.50 -6.72
N LEU A 6 5.73 2.29 -7.67
CA LEU A 6 5.40 1.96 -9.07
C LEU A 6 5.21 0.45 -9.29
N TRP A 7 5.64 -0.37 -8.35
CA TRP A 7 5.60 -1.82 -8.52
C TRP A 7 4.31 -2.41 -7.96
N GLN A 8 3.81 -3.42 -8.65
CA GLN A 8 2.75 -4.26 -8.11
C GLN A 8 3.39 -5.30 -7.19
N ILE A 9 3.18 -5.14 -5.89
CA ILE A 9 3.74 -6.05 -4.87
C ILE A 9 2.78 -7.22 -4.68
N PRO A 10 3.20 -8.47 -4.93
CA PRO A 10 2.41 -9.65 -4.66
C PRO A 10 2.08 -9.79 -3.16
N THR A 11 0.97 -10.42 -2.84
CA THR A 11 0.55 -10.61 -1.43
C THR A 11 1.59 -11.38 -0.61
N ARG A 12 2.31 -12.31 -1.24
CA ARG A 12 3.40 -13.05 -0.58
C ARG A 12 4.51 -12.10 -0.13
N GLU A 13 4.93 -11.20 -0.99
CA GLU A 13 5.99 -10.21 -0.69
C GLU A 13 5.55 -9.20 0.37
N ILE A 14 4.27 -8.81 0.37
CA ILE A 14 3.69 -7.97 1.43
C ILE A 14 3.86 -8.66 2.80
N ASN A 15 3.48 -9.93 2.89
CA ASN A 15 3.59 -10.67 4.14
C ASN A 15 5.05 -10.85 4.57
N THR A 16 5.96 -11.11 3.64
CA THR A 16 7.40 -11.20 3.90
C THR A 16 7.95 -9.87 4.43
N THR A 17 7.59 -8.75 3.79
CA THR A 17 8.03 -7.41 4.21
C THR A 17 7.53 -7.08 5.62
N LEU A 18 6.26 -7.35 5.92
CA LEU A 18 5.72 -7.13 7.27
C LEU A 18 6.37 -8.04 8.31
N SER A 19 6.69 -9.29 7.94
CA SER A 19 7.41 -10.21 8.82
C SER A 19 8.82 -9.71 9.13
N THR A 20 9.54 -9.23 8.10
CA THR A 20 10.88 -8.65 8.25
C THR A 20 10.85 -7.40 9.13
N GLU A 21 9.87 -6.50 8.93
CA GLU A 21 9.67 -5.33 9.79
C GLU A 21 9.51 -5.74 11.27
N MET A 22 8.67 -6.75 11.52
CA MET A 22 8.45 -7.25 12.87
C MET A 22 9.68 -7.92 13.47
N ASP A 23 10.51 -8.59 12.67
CA ASP A 23 11.75 -9.20 13.14
C ASP A 23 12.77 -8.15 13.55
N VAL A 24 12.89 -7.06 12.79
CA VAL A 24 13.76 -5.93 13.16
C VAL A 24 13.28 -5.31 14.47
N LEU A 25 11.97 -5.09 14.63
CA LEU A 25 11.41 -4.53 15.88
C LEU A 25 11.65 -5.44 17.08
N ARG A 26 11.50 -6.77 16.92
CA ARG A 26 11.77 -7.73 18.01
C ARG A 26 13.24 -7.72 18.40
N ARG A 27 14.16 -7.74 17.42
CA ARG A 27 15.60 -7.66 17.70
C ARG A 27 15.97 -6.38 18.45
N SER A 28 15.42 -5.25 18.02
CA SER A 28 15.63 -3.95 18.68
C SER A 28 15.06 -3.95 20.10
N ALA A 29 13.95 -4.62 20.34
CA ALA A 29 13.35 -4.81 21.67
C ALA A 29 14.06 -5.90 22.50
N ARG A 30 15.12 -6.52 21.99
CA ARG A 30 15.82 -7.68 22.60
C ARG A 30 14.88 -8.83 22.93
N LYS A 31 13.87 -9.06 22.07
CA LYS A 31 12.87 -10.12 22.22
C LYS A 31 13.10 -11.23 21.19
N SER A 32 13.11 -12.48 21.68
CA SER A 32 13.22 -13.66 20.82
C SER A 32 11.86 -14.04 20.23
N ARG A 33 11.87 -14.70 19.06
CA ARG A 33 10.67 -15.35 18.49
C ARG A 33 10.15 -16.48 19.41
N MET A 34 11.02 -17.09 20.17
CA MET A 34 10.68 -18.18 21.12
C MET A 34 9.74 -17.70 22.24
N GLU A 35 9.80 -16.41 22.60
CA GLU A 35 8.92 -15.82 23.62
C GLU A 35 7.47 -15.67 23.15
N ARG A 36 7.15 -15.95 21.88
CA ARG A 36 5.80 -15.88 21.26
C ARG A 36 5.02 -14.60 21.57
N ILE A 37 5.71 -13.48 21.73
CA ILE A 37 5.09 -12.18 22.00
C ILE A 37 4.30 -11.71 20.78
N LYS A 38 3.06 -11.25 21.00
CA LYS A 38 2.21 -10.71 19.93
C LYS A 38 2.83 -9.47 19.31
N ASN A 39 2.70 -9.29 18.00
CA ASN A 39 3.21 -8.13 17.27
C ASN A 39 2.73 -6.79 17.84
N LYS A 40 1.49 -6.73 18.31
CA LYS A 40 0.92 -5.54 18.95
C LYS A 40 1.75 -5.13 20.18
N HIS A 41 2.09 -6.07 21.04
CA HIS A 41 2.87 -5.81 22.24
C HIS A 41 4.31 -5.40 21.93
N THR A 42 4.93 -6.03 20.92
CA THR A 42 6.26 -5.61 20.43
C THR A 42 6.25 -4.15 19.96
N LYS A 43 5.22 -3.75 19.21
CA LYS A 43 5.04 -2.36 18.75
C LYS A 43 4.80 -1.38 19.91
N GLU A 44 4.13 -1.80 20.96
CA GLU A 44 3.92 -1.02 22.18
C GLU A 44 5.26 -0.78 22.92
N ILE A 45 6.04 -1.84 23.14
CA ILE A 45 7.37 -1.74 23.78
C ILE A 45 8.28 -0.78 23.01
N MET A 46 8.24 -0.83 21.67
CA MET A 46 9.07 0.03 20.82
C MET A 46 8.51 1.44 20.63
N GLY A 47 7.32 1.76 21.18
CA GLY A 47 6.69 3.07 21.02
C GLY A 47 6.28 3.38 19.57
N VAL A 48 6.12 2.35 18.71
CA VAL A 48 5.80 2.52 17.28
C VAL A 48 4.36 2.11 16.94
N LYS A 49 3.50 1.92 17.94
CA LYS A 49 2.11 1.48 17.76
C LYS A 49 1.33 2.38 16.81
N GLU A 50 1.53 3.70 16.91
CA GLU A 50 0.83 4.71 16.11
C GLU A 50 1.53 5.03 14.78
N LYS A 51 2.71 4.48 14.53
CA LYS A 51 3.42 4.71 13.26
C LYS A 51 2.86 3.83 12.15
N PRO A 52 2.83 4.33 10.90
CA PRO A 52 2.39 3.55 9.76
C PRO A 52 3.37 2.41 9.47
N ASP A 53 2.85 1.25 9.07
CA ASP A 53 3.64 0.13 8.59
C ASP A 53 4.32 0.46 7.24
N ILE A 54 5.37 -0.28 6.86
CA ILE A 54 6.06 -0.09 5.57
C ILE A 54 5.08 -0.15 4.39
N ILE A 55 4.12 -1.06 4.43
CA ILE A 55 3.11 -1.19 3.37
C ILE A 55 2.21 0.05 3.30
N ASP A 56 1.84 0.61 4.44
CA ASP A 56 1.04 1.84 4.49
C ASP A 56 1.80 3.03 3.89
N ILE A 57 3.12 3.09 4.10
CA ILE A 57 4.00 4.11 3.51
C ILE A 57 4.06 3.93 1.98
N ILE A 58 4.23 2.71 1.47
CA ILE A 58 4.28 2.41 0.04
C ILE A 58 2.94 2.75 -0.63
N GLU A 59 1.82 2.33 -0.03
CA GLU A 59 0.49 2.64 -0.56
C GLU A 59 0.22 4.14 -0.58
N ARG A 60 0.63 4.88 0.44
CA ARG A 60 0.53 6.35 0.47
C ARG A 60 1.32 6.99 -0.66
N LYS A 61 2.56 6.57 -0.89
CA LYS A 61 3.37 7.07 -2.01
C LYS A 61 2.75 6.71 -3.36
N ARG A 62 2.19 5.51 -3.50
CA ARG A 62 1.45 5.07 -4.70
C ARG A 62 0.25 5.98 -4.99
N LEU A 63 -0.55 6.31 -3.98
CA LEU A 63 -1.67 7.24 -4.12
C LEU A 63 -1.20 8.65 -4.47
N GLN A 64 -0.13 9.14 -3.86
CA GLN A 64 0.44 10.45 -4.18
C GLN A 64 0.90 10.50 -5.64
N TRP A 65 1.58 9.46 -6.13
CA TRP A 65 1.99 9.32 -7.52
C TRP A 65 0.78 9.29 -8.46
N TYR A 66 -0.22 8.46 -8.17
CA TYR A 66 -1.45 8.40 -8.94
C TYR A 66 -2.11 9.77 -9.08
N GLY A 67 -2.32 10.49 -7.99
CA GLY A 67 -2.91 11.81 -8.03
C GLY A 67 -2.04 12.84 -8.76
N HIS A 68 -0.70 12.70 -8.71
CA HIS A 68 0.20 13.54 -9.49
C HIS A 68 0.03 13.33 -11.00
N VAL A 69 0.06 12.07 -11.45
CA VAL A 69 -0.10 11.73 -12.86
C VAL A 69 -1.48 12.12 -13.39
N LYS A 70 -2.55 11.91 -12.60
CA LYS A 70 -3.92 12.29 -13.02
C LYS A 70 -4.09 13.80 -13.24
N ARG A 71 -3.33 14.64 -12.56
CA ARG A 71 -3.33 16.09 -12.76
C ARG A 71 -2.40 16.59 -13.86
N MET A 72 -1.61 15.69 -14.49
CA MET A 72 -0.78 16.04 -15.64
C MET A 72 -1.63 16.29 -16.90
N GLN A 73 -1.06 17.01 -17.85
CA GLN A 73 -1.64 17.16 -19.18
C GLN A 73 -1.82 15.80 -19.87
N GLU A 74 -2.86 15.68 -20.71
CA GLU A 74 -3.24 14.44 -21.40
C GLU A 74 -2.10 13.87 -22.28
N GLU A 75 -1.30 14.74 -22.88
CA GLU A 75 -0.20 14.38 -23.80
C GLU A 75 1.04 13.81 -23.08
N ARG A 76 1.08 13.86 -21.77
CA ARG A 76 2.25 13.36 -21.01
C ARG A 76 2.33 11.83 -21.07
N ILE A 77 3.51 11.33 -21.47
CA ILE A 77 3.79 9.89 -21.61
C ILE A 77 3.41 9.11 -20.34
N SER A 78 3.68 9.65 -19.16
CA SER A 78 3.33 9.00 -17.89
C SER A 78 1.82 8.78 -17.75
N LYS A 79 0.99 9.72 -18.22
CA LYS A 79 -0.47 9.60 -18.20
C LYS A 79 -0.95 8.59 -19.23
N LEU A 80 -0.43 8.66 -20.46
CA LEU A 80 -0.72 7.73 -21.54
C LEU A 80 -0.41 6.29 -21.14
N ILE A 81 0.77 6.04 -20.55
CA ILE A 81 1.16 4.71 -20.07
C ILE A 81 0.25 4.22 -18.94
N MET A 82 -0.12 5.10 -18.00
CA MET A 82 -0.99 4.73 -16.88
C MET A 82 -2.40 4.36 -17.35
N GLU A 83 -2.90 4.99 -18.39
CA GLU A 83 -4.23 4.77 -18.96
C GLU A 83 -4.23 3.71 -20.06
N TRP A 84 -3.05 3.31 -20.54
CA TRP A 84 -2.92 2.32 -21.59
C TRP A 84 -3.45 0.95 -21.14
N ILE A 85 -4.35 0.40 -21.94
CA ILE A 85 -4.91 -0.93 -21.74
C ILE A 85 -4.39 -1.83 -22.87
N PRO A 86 -3.66 -2.94 -22.57
CA PRO A 86 -3.20 -3.87 -23.58
C PRO A 86 -4.38 -4.43 -24.39
N GLY A 87 -4.35 -4.28 -25.72
CA GLY A 87 -5.39 -4.80 -26.63
C GLY A 87 -5.39 -6.32 -26.76
N GLU A 88 -4.32 -7.00 -26.35
CA GLU A 88 -4.22 -8.44 -26.48
C GLU A 88 -5.10 -9.19 -25.47
N ARG A 89 -5.81 -10.19 -25.98
CA ARG A 89 -6.63 -11.10 -25.16
C ARG A 89 -5.73 -11.90 -24.23
N ARG A 90 -5.95 -11.80 -22.93
CA ARG A 90 -5.18 -12.53 -21.91
C ARG A 90 -5.27 -14.04 -22.15
N LYS A 91 -4.11 -14.72 -22.12
CA LYS A 91 -4.03 -16.19 -22.19
C LYS A 91 -4.74 -16.82 -20.97
N ARG A 92 -5.13 -18.09 -21.09
CA ARG A 92 -5.75 -18.88 -20.01
C ARG A 92 -4.89 -18.86 -18.75
N GLY A 93 -5.47 -18.60 -17.58
CA GLY A 93 -4.79 -18.58 -16.29
C GLY A 93 -5.37 -17.55 -15.32
N ARG A 94 -4.87 -17.55 -14.09
CA ARG A 94 -5.28 -16.56 -13.07
C ARG A 94 -4.87 -15.16 -13.52
N PRO A 95 -5.79 -14.18 -13.55
CA PRO A 95 -5.44 -12.80 -13.89
C PRO A 95 -4.34 -12.26 -12.98
N ARG A 96 -3.30 -11.65 -13.56
CA ARG A 96 -2.29 -10.95 -12.77
C ARG A 96 -2.90 -9.68 -12.19
N LYS A 97 -2.64 -9.43 -10.93
CA LYS A 97 -3.03 -8.16 -10.31
C LYS A 97 -2.32 -7.01 -11.03
N THR A 98 -3.07 -6.00 -11.41
CA THR A 98 -2.51 -4.81 -12.05
C THR A 98 -2.17 -3.75 -11.00
N TRP A 99 -1.27 -2.82 -11.35
CA TRP A 99 -0.94 -1.69 -10.50
C TRP A 99 -2.19 -0.87 -10.13
N MET A 100 -3.11 -0.67 -11.08
CA MET A 100 -4.38 0.03 -10.87
C MET A 100 -5.30 -0.66 -9.88
N GLU A 101 -5.30 -2.00 -9.83
CA GLU A 101 -6.03 -2.73 -8.78
C GLU A 101 -5.46 -2.43 -7.39
N GLY A 102 -4.13 -2.33 -7.28
CA GLY A 102 -3.46 -1.91 -6.06
C GLY A 102 -3.82 -0.48 -5.63
N VAL A 103 -3.91 0.46 -6.59
CA VAL A 103 -4.37 1.83 -6.34
C VAL A 103 -5.82 1.84 -5.85
N ARG A 104 -6.73 1.15 -6.54
CA ARG A 104 -8.16 1.07 -6.15
C ARG A 104 -8.33 0.45 -4.77
N ALA A 105 -7.58 -0.60 -4.46
CA ALA A 105 -7.60 -1.20 -3.13
C ALA A 105 -7.13 -0.22 -2.05
N ALA A 106 -6.04 0.52 -2.31
CA ALA A 106 -5.53 1.54 -1.39
C ALA A 106 -6.49 2.73 -1.21
N MET A 107 -7.22 3.12 -2.25
CA MET A 107 -8.29 4.13 -2.18
C MET A 107 -9.45 3.64 -1.32
N LYS A 108 -9.92 2.42 -1.57
CA LYS A 108 -11.02 1.81 -0.80
C LYS A 108 -10.72 1.75 0.69
N THR A 109 -9.50 1.34 1.08
CA THR A 109 -9.10 1.25 2.50
C THR A 109 -8.99 2.61 3.20
N ARG A 110 -8.95 3.71 2.45
CA ARG A 110 -8.84 5.09 2.96
C ARG A 110 -10.09 5.94 2.70
N HIS A 111 -11.16 5.32 2.14
CA HIS A 111 -12.39 6.00 1.73
C HIS A 111 -12.12 7.20 0.83
N LEU A 112 -11.32 6.97 -0.22
CA LEU A 112 -11.00 7.95 -1.25
C LEU A 112 -11.76 7.64 -2.53
N GLU A 113 -12.32 8.67 -3.14
CA GLU A 113 -12.94 8.62 -4.45
C GLU A 113 -11.98 9.08 -5.55
N ALA A 114 -12.18 8.58 -6.77
CA ALA A 114 -11.30 8.87 -7.89
C ALA A 114 -11.25 10.37 -8.23
N ASP A 115 -12.38 11.06 -8.12
CA ASP A 115 -12.51 12.48 -8.46
C ASP A 115 -11.74 13.39 -7.50
N GLN A 116 -11.57 12.97 -6.26
CA GLN A 116 -10.80 13.72 -5.26
C GLN A 116 -9.32 13.90 -5.64
N CYS A 117 -8.80 13.07 -6.58
CA CYS A 117 -7.42 13.20 -7.04
C CYS A 117 -7.14 14.53 -7.76
N LEU A 118 -8.16 15.21 -8.28
CA LEU A 118 -8.05 16.52 -8.91
C LEU A 118 -7.76 17.62 -7.87
N HIS A 119 -8.30 17.49 -6.67
CA HIS A 119 -8.11 18.44 -5.56
C HIS A 119 -6.86 18.07 -4.75
N ARG A 120 -5.70 18.65 -5.10
CA ARG A 120 -4.40 18.29 -4.52
C ARG A 120 -4.36 18.27 -2.99
N LYS A 121 -4.96 19.26 -2.34
CA LYS A 121 -4.97 19.38 -0.87
C LYS A 121 -5.74 18.25 -0.22
N GLU A 122 -6.97 18.00 -0.67
CA GLU A 122 -7.83 16.93 -0.18
C GLU A 122 -7.22 15.55 -0.42
N TRP A 123 -6.66 15.34 -1.62
CA TRP A 123 -5.97 14.11 -1.98
C TRP A 123 -4.77 13.84 -1.08
N CYS A 124 -3.95 14.85 -0.79
CA CYS A 124 -2.82 14.72 0.12
C CYS A 124 -3.25 14.36 1.54
N LEU A 125 -4.31 14.97 2.04
CA LEU A 125 -4.86 14.64 3.37
C LEU A 125 -5.45 13.24 3.39
N GLY A 126 -6.26 12.90 2.41
CA GLY A 126 -6.88 11.59 2.28
C GLY A 126 -5.86 10.46 2.13
N SER A 127 -4.82 10.65 1.31
CA SER A 127 -3.77 9.65 1.12
C SER A 127 -2.92 9.39 2.37
N ARG A 128 -2.89 10.34 3.33
CA ARG A 128 -2.21 10.19 4.62
C ARG A 128 -3.05 9.46 5.66
N ARG A 129 -4.36 9.30 5.44
CA ARG A 129 -5.20 8.51 6.35
C ARG A 129 -4.64 7.11 6.46
N ARG A 130 -4.66 6.57 7.67
CA ARG A 130 -4.27 5.19 7.91
C ARG A 130 -5.26 4.25 7.23
N ARG A 131 -4.77 3.17 6.63
CA ARG A 131 -5.63 2.16 6.02
C ARG A 131 -6.52 1.52 7.09
N GLN A 132 -7.80 1.45 6.82
CA GLN A 132 -8.74 0.70 7.64
C GLN A 132 -8.79 -0.73 7.10
N LEU A 133 -8.24 -1.66 7.86
CA LEU A 133 -8.39 -3.08 7.58
C LEU A 133 -9.79 -3.47 8.03
N SER A 134 -10.63 -3.96 7.11
CA SER A 134 -11.92 -4.54 7.46
C SER A 134 -11.70 -5.62 8.52
N GLN A 135 -12.53 -5.61 9.56
CA GLN A 135 -12.42 -6.54 10.70
C GLN A 135 -12.78 -7.99 10.37
N ASP A 136 -13.10 -8.29 9.10
CA ASP A 136 -13.60 -9.58 8.60
C ASP A 136 -12.63 -10.77 8.75
N ARG A 137 -11.50 -10.60 9.42
CA ARG A 137 -10.52 -11.67 9.70
C ARG A 137 -10.47 -12.13 11.16
N LYS A 138 -11.44 -11.75 11.98
CA LYS A 138 -11.43 -12.15 13.41
C LYS A 138 -12.17 -13.44 13.72
N ASP A 139 -12.91 -14.01 12.74
CA ASP A 139 -13.80 -15.16 12.99
C ASP A 139 -13.42 -16.42 12.16
N ARG A 140 -12.10 -16.69 12.05
CA ARG A 140 -11.62 -18.01 11.58
C ARG A 140 -10.40 -18.45 12.34
#